data_a6f9a44a72b692c7ba1059855e7f58aa
#
_entry.id   a6f9a44a72b692c7ba1059855e7f58aa
#
_cell.length_a   1.000
_cell.length_b   1.000
_cell.length_c   1.000
_cell.angle_alpha   90.00
_cell.angle_beta   90.00
_cell.angle_gamma   90.00
#
_symmetry.space_group_name_H-M   'P 1'
#
loop_
_entity.id
_entity.type
_entity.pdbx_description
1 polymer ?
#
loop_
_entity_poly.entity_id
_entity_poly.type
_entity_poly.pdbx_seq_one_letter_code
_entity_poly.pdbx_strand_id
1 'polypeptide(L)'
;MPRLYWVVGELSGEQYAAPLAHRLQALVPALSQRGLAGPLMQKAGVEAFQSWEPYSVVGFWEVARNLPRFLQLLRGIWEDIQTWKPDRVVLVDYPGLNLRLARRLAKAGIPFTYFISPQLWAWNPSRVRALQTPFAEVLCILPFEPDFYAQYGVKATYVGHPLVSMMRDVEPYSHDRPYIAILPGSRLAEVRNTLPIYVAAAQAFPAYDFLIAGVGHIPDALYERYRGPYRVVYGQTRSLLKGAVAAMVTSGTATLEAALALCPSLIGYKGSYLSYWIARQLVRVNFIGLPNLILQEAVFPELIQGELTAERVQDTLRGLLSQRETILEKLRSLQARLGEGDAIEKAACHLSQALSATSTPA
;
A
#
# COMPACT_ATOMS: atom_id res chain seq x y z
N MET A 1 1.06 28.84 16.60
CA MET A 1 0.87 28.32 15.23
C MET A 1 1.25 26.86 15.28
N PRO A 2 0.33 25.90 15.09
CA PRO A 2 0.64 24.49 15.21
C PRO A 2 1.60 24.04 14.10
N ARG A 3 2.50 23.11 14.45
CA ARG A 3 3.56 22.59 13.56
C ARG A 3 3.45 21.07 13.43
N LEU A 4 3.28 20.59 12.23
CA LEU A 4 3.18 19.15 11.91
C LEU A 4 4.33 18.71 11.03
N TYR A 5 5.07 17.69 11.48
CA TYR A 5 6.19 17.14 10.72
C TYR A 5 5.82 15.81 10.08
N TRP A 6 6.03 15.70 8.77
CA TRP A 6 5.73 14.50 7.98
C TRP A 6 6.98 13.67 7.71
N VAL A 7 6.85 12.34 7.79
CA VAL A 7 7.89 11.42 7.33
C VAL A 7 7.27 10.40 6.39
N VAL A 8 7.39 10.68 5.10
CA VAL A 8 6.86 9.89 4.00
C VAL A 8 8.03 9.39 3.17
N GLY A 9 8.25 8.08 3.11
CA GLY A 9 9.47 7.49 2.56
C GLY A 9 9.33 6.89 1.16
N GLU A 10 8.12 6.90 0.56
CA GLU A 10 7.86 6.28 -0.74
C GLU A 10 6.58 6.82 -1.41
N LEU A 11 6.47 6.59 -2.72
CA LEU A 11 5.36 7.09 -3.54
C LEU A 11 3.99 6.57 -3.07
N SER A 12 3.90 5.31 -2.68
CA SER A 12 2.65 4.71 -2.20
C SER A 12 2.12 5.41 -0.95
N GLY A 13 3.01 5.69 0.01
CA GLY A 13 2.67 6.47 1.20
C GLY A 13 2.28 7.91 0.87
N GLU A 14 2.98 8.53 -0.10
CA GLU A 14 2.72 9.90 -0.52
C GLU A 14 1.35 10.08 -1.16
N GLN A 15 0.88 9.10 -1.94
CA GLN A 15 -0.45 9.13 -2.54
C GLN A 15 -1.58 9.22 -1.51
N TYR A 16 -1.37 8.73 -0.30
CA TYR A 16 -2.33 8.83 0.80
C TYR A 16 -2.07 10.03 1.72
N ALA A 17 -0.79 10.37 1.93
CA ALA A 17 -0.42 11.47 2.81
C ALA A 17 -0.72 12.85 2.22
N ALA A 18 -0.57 13.03 0.90
CA ALA A 18 -0.80 14.33 0.24
C ALA A 18 -2.26 14.80 0.35
N PRO A 19 -3.30 13.99 0.06
CA PRO A 19 -4.69 14.37 0.31
C PRO A 19 -4.96 14.67 1.79
N LEU A 20 -4.34 13.93 2.71
CA LEU A 20 -4.47 14.16 4.14
C LEU A 20 -3.85 15.50 4.55
N ALA A 21 -2.66 15.83 4.09
CA ALA A 21 -1.99 17.10 4.34
C ALA A 21 -2.79 18.29 3.81
N HIS A 22 -3.33 18.15 2.59
CA HIS A 22 -4.19 19.17 1.98
C HIS A 22 -5.47 19.38 2.81
N ARG A 23 -6.14 18.29 3.24
CA ARG A 23 -7.35 18.37 4.06
C ARG A 23 -7.07 18.98 5.43
N LEU A 24 -5.97 18.62 6.06
CA LEU A 24 -5.54 19.23 7.33
C LEU A 24 -5.30 20.74 7.21
N GLN A 25 -4.71 21.21 6.13
CA GLN A 25 -4.53 22.64 5.88
C GLN A 25 -5.85 23.40 5.82
N ALA A 26 -6.90 22.76 5.26
CA ALA A 26 -8.25 23.34 5.21
C ALA A 26 -8.92 23.38 6.61
N LEU A 27 -8.69 22.34 7.44
CA LEU A 27 -9.26 22.28 8.80
C LEU A 27 -8.52 23.19 9.81
N VAL A 28 -7.21 23.38 9.59
CA VAL A 28 -6.34 24.18 10.47
C VAL A 28 -5.57 25.19 9.60
N PRO A 29 -6.18 26.32 9.21
CA PRO A 29 -5.54 27.27 8.27
C PRO A 29 -4.17 27.80 8.72
N ALA A 30 -3.95 27.90 10.03
CA ALA A 30 -2.67 28.36 10.60
C ALA A 30 -1.63 27.23 10.76
N LEU A 31 -1.85 26.03 10.21
CA LEU A 31 -0.94 24.89 10.32
C LEU A 31 0.32 25.10 9.46
N SER A 32 1.48 24.96 10.08
CA SER A 32 2.75 24.82 9.36
C SER A 32 3.08 23.35 9.18
N GLN A 33 3.36 22.93 7.95
CA GLN A 33 3.65 21.55 7.58
C GLN A 33 5.03 21.45 6.94
N ARG A 34 5.88 20.56 7.46
CA ARG A 34 7.26 20.33 6.96
C ARG A 34 7.64 18.87 7.09
N GLY A 35 8.63 18.40 6.34
CA GLY A 35 9.19 17.07 6.56
C GLY A 35 9.90 16.43 5.39
N LEU A 36 10.11 15.10 5.49
CA LEU A 36 10.51 14.26 4.36
C LEU A 36 9.29 14.06 3.47
N ALA A 37 9.31 14.68 2.30
CA ALA A 37 8.16 14.80 1.44
C ALA A 37 8.57 14.84 -0.04
N GLY A 38 7.81 14.18 -0.90
CA GLY A 38 8.01 14.23 -2.34
C GLY A 38 7.13 15.27 -3.04
N PRO A 39 7.06 15.19 -4.38
CA PRO A 39 6.35 16.20 -5.19
C PRO A 39 4.86 16.34 -4.89
N LEU A 40 4.17 15.24 -4.53
CA LEU A 40 2.73 15.29 -4.22
C LEU A 40 2.46 16.02 -2.90
N MET A 41 3.28 15.76 -1.89
CA MET A 41 3.19 16.44 -0.60
C MET A 41 3.52 17.94 -0.73
N GLN A 42 4.53 18.28 -1.54
CA GLN A 42 4.88 19.69 -1.82
C GLN A 42 3.71 20.43 -2.48
N LYS A 43 3.04 19.81 -3.46
CA LYS A 43 1.81 20.34 -4.07
C LYS A 43 0.66 20.48 -3.07
N ALA A 44 0.64 19.66 -2.03
CA ALA A 44 -0.34 19.75 -0.94
C ALA A 44 0.02 20.80 0.12
N GLY A 45 1.09 21.59 -0.06
CA GLY A 45 1.49 22.68 0.84
C GLY A 45 2.48 22.28 1.94
N VAL A 46 3.10 21.11 1.84
CA VAL A 46 4.13 20.68 2.80
C VAL A 46 5.49 21.20 2.36
N GLU A 47 6.19 21.91 3.26
CA GLU A 47 7.58 22.31 3.04
C GLU A 47 8.49 21.07 3.12
N ALA A 48 9.15 20.74 2.00
CA ALA A 48 10.08 19.62 2.00
C ALA A 48 11.42 20.03 2.64
N PHE A 49 11.75 19.41 3.79
CA PHE A 49 13.12 19.41 4.30
C PHE A 49 14.05 18.67 3.34
N GLN A 50 13.58 17.52 2.83
CA GLN A 50 14.27 16.70 1.84
C GLN A 50 13.26 15.87 1.06
N SER A 51 13.55 15.57 -0.24
CA SER A 51 12.78 14.59 -1.01
C SER A 51 13.16 13.17 -0.63
N TRP A 52 12.16 12.27 -0.61
CA TRP A 52 12.36 10.84 -0.41
C TRP A 52 12.88 10.12 -1.68
N GLU A 53 12.71 10.71 -2.87
CA GLU A 53 13.01 10.07 -4.16
C GLU A 53 14.42 9.47 -4.26
N PRO A 54 15.50 10.14 -3.79
CA PRO A 54 16.85 9.56 -3.81
C PRO A 54 17.04 8.35 -2.88
N TYR A 55 16.09 8.11 -1.98
CA TYR A 55 16.13 7.04 -0.96
C TYR A 55 15.12 5.93 -1.22
N SER A 56 14.35 6.05 -2.31
CA SER A 56 13.42 5.02 -2.80
C SER A 56 14.21 3.83 -3.35
N VAL A 57 14.72 3.01 -2.44
CA VAL A 57 15.54 1.83 -2.76
C VAL A 57 14.67 0.60 -2.74
N VAL A 58 14.62 -0.08 -3.86
CA VAL A 58 13.79 -1.27 -4.09
C VAL A 58 14.69 -2.52 -4.04
N GLY A 59 14.69 -3.22 -2.89
CA GLY A 59 15.32 -4.53 -2.76
C GLY A 59 16.16 -4.69 -1.49
N PHE A 60 16.17 -5.92 -0.94
CA PHE A 60 16.85 -6.25 0.32
C PHE A 60 18.39 -6.01 0.25
N TRP A 61 19.01 -6.34 -0.89
CA TRP A 61 20.45 -6.15 -1.11
C TRP A 61 20.84 -4.69 -1.34
N GLU A 62 19.95 -3.91 -1.94
CA GLU A 62 20.15 -2.48 -2.16
C GLU A 62 20.03 -1.69 -0.85
N VAL A 63 19.15 -2.13 0.06
CA VAL A 63 19.07 -1.57 1.43
C VAL A 63 20.37 -1.79 2.20
N ALA A 64 20.98 -2.98 2.10
CA ALA A 64 22.26 -3.27 2.77
C ALA A 64 23.41 -2.41 2.21
N ARG A 65 23.47 -2.18 0.91
CA ARG A 65 24.47 -1.32 0.25
C ARG A 65 24.29 0.16 0.60
N ASN A 66 23.06 0.61 0.83
CA ASN A 66 22.73 2.01 1.10
C ASN A 66 22.57 2.32 2.59
N LEU A 67 22.95 1.41 3.49
CA LEU A 67 22.82 1.60 4.93
C LEU A 67 23.43 2.93 5.45
N PRO A 68 24.62 3.40 5.01
CA PRO A 68 25.15 4.70 5.42
C PRO A 68 24.25 5.87 5.03
N ARG A 69 23.72 5.88 3.78
CA ARG A 69 22.80 6.92 3.31
C ARG A 69 21.49 6.90 4.11
N PHE A 70 20.97 5.72 4.42
CA PHE A 70 19.78 5.57 5.24
C PHE A 70 19.99 6.10 6.68
N LEU A 71 21.14 5.84 7.28
CA LEU A 71 21.49 6.36 8.61
C LEU A 71 21.68 7.88 8.58
N GLN A 72 22.26 8.40 7.51
CA GLN A 72 22.42 9.85 7.29
C GLN A 72 21.04 10.53 7.16
N LEU A 73 20.12 9.95 6.38
CA LEU A 73 18.74 10.43 6.27
C LEU A 73 18.04 10.46 7.63
N LEU A 74 18.13 9.35 8.38
CA LEU A 74 17.53 9.25 9.72
C LEU A 74 18.11 10.29 10.69
N ARG A 75 19.40 10.60 10.57
CA ARG A 75 20.07 11.62 11.37
C ARG A 75 19.61 13.02 10.96
N GLY A 76 19.59 13.33 9.66
CA GLY A 76 19.14 14.63 9.16
C GLY A 76 17.68 14.94 9.53
N ILE A 77 16.76 13.96 9.37
CA ILE A 77 15.38 14.10 9.81
C ILE A 77 15.31 14.40 11.33
N TRP A 78 16.10 13.69 12.11
CA TRP A 78 16.11 13.90 13.56
C TRP A 78 16.62 15.31 13.96
N GLU A 79 17.69 15.78 13.35
CA GLU A 79 18.26 17.11 13.55
C GLU A 79 17.25 18.21 13.14
N ASP A 80 16.56 18.02 12.02
CA ASP A 80 15.52 18.95 11.56
C ASP A 80 14.32 18.99 12.50
N ILE A 81 13.84 17.84 12.99
CA ILE A 81 12.77 17.77 14.01
C ILE A 81 13.16 18.53 15.27
N GLN A 82 14.39 18.34 15.76
CA GLN A 82 14.86 19.03 16.98
C GLN A 82 14.99 20.55 16.81
N THR A 83 15.37 20.99 15.61
CA THR A 83 15.51 22.41 15.28
C THR A 83 14.13 23.06 15.05
N TRP A 84 13.27 22.42 14.28
CA TRP A 84 11.96 22.95 13.89
C TRP A 84 10.92 22.83 15.01
N LYS A 85 11.10 21.88 15.93
CA LYS A 85 10.25 21.64 17.13
C LYS A 85 8.76 21.51 16.79
N PRO A 86 8.36 20.43 16.08
CA PRO A 86 6.97 20.20 15.77
C PRO A 86 6.15 19.86 17.04
N ASP A 87 4.87 20.22 17.05
CA ASP A 87 3.91 19.79 18.07
C ASP A 87 3.57 18.31 17.91
N ARG A 88 3.64 17.78 16.67
CA ARG A 88 3.40 16.38 16.37
C ARG A 88 4.15 15.95 15.12
N VAL A 89 4.54 14.65 15.07
CA VAL A 89 5.14 14.02 13.90
C VAL A 89 4.16 12.99 13.32
N VAL A 90 3.95 12.99 12.01
CA VAL A 90 3.18 11.95 11.30
C VAL A 90 4.14 11.05 10.54
N LEU A 91 4.16 9.78 10.91
CA LEU A 91 4.93 8.73 10.27
C LEU A 91 4.01 7.98 9.33
N VAL A 92 4.35 7.91 8.03
CA VAL A 92 3.50 7.25 7.02
C VAL A 92 4.21 6.01 6.47
N ASP A 93 3.60 4.84 6.68
CA ASP A 93 4.14 3.55 6.22
C ASP A 93 5.66 3.39 6.50
N TYR A 94 6.46 2.90 5.57
CA TYR A 94 7.93 2.82 5.54
C TYR A 94 8.57 2.35 6.88
N PRO A 95 8.26 1.13 7.34
CA PRO A 95 8.59 0.66 8.69
C PRO A 95 10.08 0.58 9.00
N GLY A 96 10.94 0.49 7.98
CA GLY A 96 12.39 0.46 8.14
C GLY A 96 12.94 1.74 8.79
N LEU A 97 12.46 2.89 8.36
CA LEU A 97 12.82 4.22 8.87
C LEU A 97 11.94 4.59 10.07
N ASN A 98 10.64 4.53 9.87
CA ASN A 98 9.65 5.11 10.76
C ASN A 98 9.61 4.46 12.14
N LEU A 99 9.80 3.15 12.27
CA LEU A 99 9.90 2.51 13.58
C LEU A 99 11.20 2.85 14.35
N ARG A 100 12.29 3.19 13.64
CA ARG A 100 13.51 3.69 14.31
C ARG A 100 13.30 5.12 14.81
N LEU A 101 12.64 5.95 14.00
CA LEU A 101 12.30 7.31 14.36
C LEU A 101 11.29 7.34 15.50
N ALA A 102 10.26 6.49 15.48
CA ALA A 102 9.27 6.34 16.56
C ALA A 102 9.92 6.11 17.93
N ARG A 103 10.96 5.26 18.00
CA ARG A 103 11.72 5.05 19.25
C ARG A 103 12.45 6.30 19.73
N ARG A 104 12.97 7.14 18.82
CA ARG A 104 13.63 8.40 19.18
C ARG A 104 12.61 9.42 19.64
N LEU A 105 11.47 9.53 18.95
CA LEU A 105 10.36 10.42 19.33
C LEU A 105 9.82 10.06 20.71
N ALA A 106 9.57 8.77 20.97
CA ALA A 106 9.13 8.27 22.27
C ALA A 106 10.11 8.64 23.41
N LYS A 107 11.42 8.45 23.19
CA LYS A 107 12.46 8.81 24.18
C LYS A 107 12.53 10.32 24.43
N ALA A 108 12.25 11.14 23.43
CA ALA A 108 12.26 12.59 23.55
C ALA A 108 10.91 13.19 24.02
N GLY A 109 9.89 12.36 24.25
CA GLY A 109 8.56 12.83 24.66
C GLY A 109 7.81 13.60 23.56
N ILE A 110 8.18 13.41 22.28
CA ILE A 110 7.54 14.09 21.15
C ILE A 110 6.33 13.27 20.68
N PRO A 111 5.11 13.83 20.67
CA PRO A 111 3.92 13.15 20.21
C PRO A 111 4.01 12.78 18.72
N PHE A 112 3.56 11.58 18.36
CA PHE A 112 3.52 11.16 16.98
C PHE A 112 2.32 10.28 16.65
N THR A 113 1.88 10.38 15.39
CA THR A 113 0.84 9.52 14.82
C THR A 113 1.45 8.65 13.72
N TYR A 114 1.21 7.35 13.77
CA TYR A 114 1.58 6.46 12.69
C TYR A 114 0.37 6.24 11.78
N PHE A 115 0.36 6.85 10.62
CA PHE A 115 -0.68 6.69 9.60
C PHE A 115 -0.25 5.61 8.60
N ILE A 116 -1.14 4.69 8.27
CA ILE A 116 -0.85 3.46 7.51
C ILE A 116 0.18 2.64 8.29
N SER A 117 -0.31 1.93 9.28
CA SER A 117 0.54 1.18 10.20
C SER A 117 1.33 0.09 9.47
N PRO A 118 2.56 -0.21 9.91
CA PRO A 118 3.31 -1.30 9.34
C PRO A 118 2.63 -2.63 9.64
N GLN A 119 2.68 -3.56 8.68
CA GLN A 119 2.06 -4.88 8.79
C GLN A 119 2.76 -5.80 9.82
N LEU A 120 2.87 -5.33 11.08
CA LEU A 120 3.55 -6.06 12.16
C LEU A 120 2.81 -7.34 12.53
N TRP A 121 1.51 -7.37 12.34
CA TRP A 121 0.66 -8.54 12.53
C TRP A 121 1.02 -9.69 11.57
N ALA A 122 1.58 -9.38 10.40
CA ALA A 122 1.92 -10.38 9.40
C ALA A 122 3.22 -11.12 9.70
N TRP A 123 4.29 -10.44 10.14
CA TRP A 123 5.60 -11.07 10.17
C TRP A 123 6.55 -10.70 11.32
N ASN A 124 6.32 -9.63 12.08
CA ASN A 124 7.20 -9.28 13.20
C ASN A 124 6.49 -8.49 14.32
N PRO A 125 5.61 -9.15 15.11
CA PRO A 125 4.85 -8.49 16.16
C PRO A 125 5.71 -7.83 17.25
N SER A 126 6.92 -8.34 17.51
CA SER A 126 7.80 -7.77 18.54
C SER A 126 8.21 -6.32 18.27
N ARG A 127 8.12 -5.86 17.01
CA ARG A 127 8.41 -4.47 16.64
C ARG A 127 7.36 -3.46 17.12
N VAL A 128 6.19 -3.94 17.56
CA VAL A 128 5.15 -3.12 18.22
C VAL A 128 5.70 -2.36 19.44
N ARG A 129 6.74 -2.88 20.10
CA ARG A 129 7.43 -2.22 21.20
C ARG A 129 7.86 -0.78 20.89
N ALA A 130 8.07 -0.44 19.63
CA ALA A 130 8.41 0.93 19.22
C ALA A 130 7.22 1.91 19.36
N LEU A 131 6.01 1.38 19.46
CA LEU A 131 4.75 2.13 19.56
C LEU A 131 4.11 2.04 20.94
N GLN A 132 4.67 1.22 21.85
CA GLN A 132 4.21 1.08 23.25
C GLN A 132 4.67 2.28 24.11
N THR A 133 4.09 3.43 23.86
CA THR A 133 4.41 4.68 24.56
C THR A 133 3.16 5.59 24.57
N PRO A 134 2.97 6.44 25.59
CA PRO A 134 1.83 7.36 25.63
C PRO A 134 1.91 8.46 24.55
N PHE A 135 3.06 8.62 23.90
CA PHE A 135 3.27 9.60 22.82
C PHE A 135 2.84 9.09 21.44
N ALA A 136 2.58 7.78 21.32
CA ALA A 136 2.22 7.15 20.05
C ALA A 136 0.72 7.00 19.89
N GLU A 137 0.26 7.19 18.69
CA GLU A 137 -1.08 6.86 18.23
C GLU A 137 -1.00 6.26 16.83
N VAL A 138 -1.82 5.25 16.53
CA VAL A 138 -1.84 4.57 15.24
C VAL A 138 -3.18 4.81 14.57
N LEU A 139 -3.17 5.31 13.34
CA LEU A 139 -4.33 5.40 12.47
C LEU A 139 -4.28 4.24 11.47
N CYS A 140 -5.10 3.25 11.74
CA CYS A 140 -5.16 2.00 11.01
C CYS A 140 -6.05 2.11 9.77
N ILE A 141 -5.63 1.45 8.68
CA ILE A 141 -6.39 1.40 7.43
C ILE A 141 -7.02 0.02 7.16
N LEU A 142 -6.70 -0.99 7.97
CA LEU A 142 -7.34 -2.31 7.90
C LEU A 142 -8.19 -2.55 9.15
N PRO A 143 -9.40 -3.14 9.00
CA PRO A 143 -10.39 -3.18 10.08
C PRO A 143 -9.98 -4.04 11.28
N PHE A 144 -9.07 -4.99 11.11
CA PHE A 144 -8.57 -5.88 12.17
C PHE A 144 -7.34 -5.35 12.92
N GLU A 145 -6.71 -4.28 12.42
CA GLU A 145 -5.47 -3.74 13.02
C GLU A 145 -5.68 -3.15 14.43
N PRO A 146 -6.79 -2.46 14.75
CA PRO A 146 -7.00 -1.97 16.11
C PRO A 146 -6.97 -3.07 17.15
N ASP A 147 -7.61 -4.22 16.89
CA ASP A 147 -7.63 -5.38 17.79
C ASP A 147 -6.23 -5.96 17.99
N PHE A 148 -5.43 -6.00 16.91
CA PHE A 148 -4.04 -6.39 17.02
C PHE A 148 -3.24 -5.43 17.91
N TYR A 149 -3.35 -4.13 17.72
CA TYR A 149 -2.63 -3.14 18.52
C TYR A 149 -3.11 -3.09 19.99
N ALA A 150 -4.40 -3.30 20.24
CA ALA A 150 -4.98 -3.36 21.58
C ALA A 150 -4.35 -4.46 22.45
N GLN A 151 -4.00 -5.62 21.86
CA GLN A 151 -3.31 -6.73 22.55
C GLN A 151 -1.95 -6.32 23.12
N TYR A 152 -1.35 -5.26 22.59
CA TYR A 152 -0.06 -4.72 23.02
C TYR A 152 -0.18 -3.40 23.80
N GLY A 153 -1.40 -2.96 24.14
CA GLY A 153 -1.64 -1.70 24.85
C GLY A 153 -1.30 -0.45 24.02
N VAL A 154 -1.33 -0.54 22.67
CA VAL A 154 -1.08 0.59 21.78
C VAL A 154 -2.40 1.21 21.37
N LYS A 155 -2.51 2.54 21.50
CA LYS A 155 -3.69 3.30 21.05
C LYS A 155 -3.77 3.26 19.53
N ALA A 156 -4.82 2.67 18.99
CA ALA A 156 -5.05 2.53 17.56
C ALA A 156 -6.51 2.80 17.21
N THR A 157 -6.71 3.53 16.11
CA THR A 157 -8.04 3.92 15.63
C THR A 157 -8.17 3.53 14.16
N TYR A 158 -9.23 2.81 13.81
CA TYR A 158 -9.56 2.51 12.41
C TYR A 158 -10.17 3.74 11.74
N VAL A 159 -9.54 4.23 10.68
CA VAL A 159 -10.03 5.39 9.93
C VAL A 159 -10.65 5.02 8.58
N GLY A 160 -10.59 3.75 8.19
CA GLY A 160 -10.97 3.28 6.86
C GLY A 160 -9.78 3.22 5.91
N HIS A 161 -9.99 2.62 4.73
CA HIS A 161 -8.91 2.48 3.74
C HIS A 161 -9.02 3.56 2.65
N PRO A 162 -7.96 4.39 2.44
CA PRO A 162 -7.99 5.49 1.45
C PRO A 162 -8.28 5.04 0.02
N LEU A 163 -7.92 3.80 -0.35
CA LEU A 163 -8.23 3.25 -1.68
C LEU A 163 -9.73 3.22 -1.99
N VAL A 164 -10.61 3.17 -0.98
CA VAL A 164 -12.07 3.15 -1.21
C VAL A 164 -12.51 4.42 -1.94
N SER A 165 -12.09 5.60 -1.45
CA SER A 165 -12.39 6.87 -2.13
C SER A 165 -11.68 6.97 -3.48
N MET A 166 -10.40 6.55 -3.55
CA MET A 166 -9.62 6.60 -4.79
C MET A 166 -10.18 5.70 -5.90
N MET A 167 -10.93 4.66 -5.55
CA MET A 167 -11.60 3.78 -6.51
C MET A 167 -12.99 4.25 -6.91
N ARG A 168 -13.63 5.11 -6.11
CA ARG A 168 -15.03 5.53 -6.34
C ARG A 168 -15.19 6.21 -7.69
N ASP A 169 -14.36 7.20 -7.98
CA ASP A 169 -14.50 8.11 -9.13
C ASP A 169 -13.70 7.65 -10.36
N VAL A 170 -13.19 6.43 -10.33
CA VAL A 170 -12.47 5.86 -11.47
C VAL A 170 -13.49 5.36 -12.51
N GLU A 171 -13.39 5.81 -13.74
CA GLU A 171 -14.17 5.28 -14.85
C GLU A 171 -13.60 3.95 -15.37
N PRO A 172 -14.45 2.98 -15.76
CA PRO A 172 -14.01 1.75 -16.39
C PRO A 172 -13.26 2.02 -17.69
N TYR A 173 -12.19 1.26 -17.94
CA TYR A 173 -11.49 1.32 -19.22
C TYR A 173 -12.43 0.78 -20.33
N SER A 174 -12.67 1.61 -21.35
CA SER A 174 -13.48 1.23 -22.50
C SER A 174 -12.70 0.34 -23.47
N HIS A 175 -13.26 -0.80 -23.83
CA HIS A 175 -12.70 -1.74 -24.79
C HIS A 175 -13.82 -2.46 -25.54
N ASP A 176 -13.63 -2.75 -26.83
CA ASP A 176 -14.68 -3.26 -27.72
C ASP A 176 -15.13 -4.68 -27.37
N ARG A 177 -14.21 -5.49 -26.81
CA ARG A 177 -14.48 -6.89 -26.42
C ARG A 177 -14.30 -7.07 -24.92
N PRO A 178 -14.97 -8.05 -24.30
CA PRO A 178 -14.68 -8.44 -22.93
C PRO A 178 -13.19 -8.78 -22.77
N TYR A 179 -12.55 -8.26 -21.71
CA TYR A 179 -11.12 -8.48 -21.50
C TYR A 179 -10.79 -8.90 -20.08
N ILE A 180 -9.64 -9.54 -19.96
CA ILE A 180 -9.03 -9.94 -18.70
C ILE A 180 -7.79 -9.07 -18.48
N ALA A 181 -7.68 -8.46 -17.30
CA ALA A 181 -6.54 -7.62 -16.97
C ALA A 181 -5.35 -8.47 -16.47
N ILE A 182 -4.14 -8.11 -16.90
CA ILE A 182 -2.88 -8.70 -16.43
C ILE A 182 -2.10 -7.62 -15.66
N LEU A 183 -1.92 -7.81 -14.36
CA LEU A 183 -1.13 -6.95 -13.49
C LEU A 183 0.14 -7.71 -13.05
N PRO A 184 1.22 -7.64 -13.82
CA PRO A 184 2.40 -8.48 -13.60
C PRO A 184 3.30 -8.01 -12.45
N GLY A 185 2.93 -6.94 -11.75
CA GLY A 185 3.68 -6.35 -10.66
C GLY A 185 4.29 -5.00 -11.01
N SER A 186 4.86 -4.38 -9.99
CA SER A 186 5.48 -3.04 -10.07
C SER A 186 7.02 -3.07 -10.04
N ARG A 187 7.63 -4.25 -9.91
CA ARG A 187 9.10 -4.41 -9.86
C ARG A 187 9.59 -5.22 -11.04
N LEU A 188 10.80 -4.91 -11.51
CA LEU A 188 11.46 -5.65 -12.63
C LEU A 188 11.43 -7.16 -12.44
N ALA A 189 11.74 -7.64 -11.23
CA ALA A 189 11.75 -9.07 -10.92
C ALA A 189 10.35 -9.70 -10.96
N GLU A 190 9.33 -8.97 -10.50
CA GLU A 190 7.94 -9.43 -10.55
C GLU A 190 7.50 -9.59 -12.00
N VAL A 191 7.62 -8.54 -12.82
CA VAL A 191 7.24 -8.58 -14.24
C VAL A 191 7.97 -9.71 -14.98
N ARG A 192 9.27 -9.86 -14.77
CA ARG A 192 10.07 -10.93 -15.39
C ARG A 192 9.58 -12.33 -15.04
N ASN A 193 9.15 -12.53 -13.80
CA ASN A 193 8.79 -13.85 -13.29
C ASN A 193 7.32 -14.22 -13.53
N THR A 194 6.41 -13.25 -13.62
CA THR A 194 4.97 -13.51 -13.69
C THR A 194 4.39 -13.29 -15.08
N LEU A 195 4.81 -12.22 -15.79
CA LEU A 195 4.25 -11.88 -17.10
C LEU A 195 4.32 -13.01 -18.12
N PRO A 196 5.45 -13.74 -18.30
CA PRO A 196 5.52 -14.87 -19.24
C PRO A 196 4.50 -15.96 -18.93
N ILE A 197 4.23 -16.23 -17.65
CA ILE A 197 3.29 -17.26 -17.20
C ILE A 197 1.86 -16.82 -17.51
N TYR A 198 1.51 -15.57 -17.20
CA TYR A 198 0.19 -15.01 -17.49
C TYR A 198 -0.09 -14.96 -19.00
N VAL A 199 0.88 -14.55 -19.80
CA VAL A 199 0.78 -14.51 -21.26
C VAL A 199 0.59 -15.92 -21.84
N ALA A 200 1.32 -16.92 -21.35
CA ALA A 200 1.14 -18.31 -21.78
C ALA A 200 -0.27 -18.84 -21.39
N ALA A 201 -0.75 -18.49 -20.20
CA ALA A 201 -2.09 -18.89 -19.76
C ALA A 201 -3.19 -18.23 -20.61
N ALA A 202 -3.02 -16.98 -21.00
CA ALA A 202 -3.99 -16.20 -21.78
C ALA A 202 -4.34 -16.84 -23.13
N GLN A 203 -3.43 -17.62 -23.74
CA GLN A 203 -3.64 -18.30 -25.02
C GLN A 203 -4.82 -19.30 -25.02
N ALA A 204 -5.20 -19.81 -23.83
CA ALA A 204 -6.31 -20.74 -23.70
C ALA A 204 -7.70 -20.08 -23.70
N PHE A 205 -7.77 -18.74 -23.81
CA PHE A 205 -9.03 -17.97 -23.69
C PHE A 205 -9.28 -17.06 -24.90
N PRO A 206 -9.48 -17.59 -26.10
CA PRO A 206 -9.62 -16.79 -27.33
C PRO A 206 -10.90 -15.93 -27.37
N ALA A 207 -11.86 -16.20 -26.47
CA ALA A 207 -13.07 -15.40 -26.34
C ALA A 207 -12.85 -14.03 -25.69
N TYR A 208 -11.69 -13.83 -25.03
CA TYR A 208 -11.35 -12.61 -24.31
C TYR A 208 -10.12 -11.94 -24.90
N ASP A 209 -10.09 -10.62 -24.82
CA ASP A 209 -8.86 -9.89 -25.01
C ASP A 209 -8.07 -9.83 -23.68
N PHE A 210 -6.77 -9.56 -23.76
CA PHE A 210 -5.92 -9.41 -22.58
C PHE A 210 -5.21 -8.08 -22.63
N LEU A 211 -5.33 -7.31 -21.56
CA LEU A 211 -4.70 -6.00 -21.41
C LEU A 211 -3.72 -6.01 -20.24
N ILE A 212 -2.48 -5.63 -20.50
CA ILE A 212 -1.41 -5.64 -19.51
C ILE A 212 -1.31 -4.23 -18.88
N ALA A 213 -1.42 -4.14 -17.56
CA ALA A 213 -1.15 -2.90 -16.83
C ALA A 213 0.36 -2.65 -16.77
N GLY A 214 0.84 -1.67 -17.51
CA GLY A 214 2.22 -1.23 -17.52
C GLY A 214 2.50 -0.16 -16.43
N VAL A 215 3.72 -0.18 -15.90
CA VAL A 215 4.21 0.79 -14.91
C VAL A 215 5.36 1.59 -15.52
N GLY A 216 5.26 2.91 -15.50
CA GLY A 216 6.14 3.80 -16.27
C GLY A 216 7.63 3.78 -15.90
N HIS A 217 8.00 3.30 -14.71
CA HIS A 217 9.41 3.14 -14.33
C HIS A 217 10.01 1.78 -14.72
N ILE A 218 9.21 0.85 -15.26
CA ILE A 218 9.67 -0.42 -15.83
C ILE A 218 10.00 -0.19 -17.31
N PRO A 219 11.19 -0.56 -17.80
CA PRO A 219 11.56 -0.38 -19.20
C PRO A 219 10.61 -1.11 -20.15
N ASP A 220 10.16 -0.42 -21.20
CA ASP A 220 9.28 -0.97 -22.24
C ASP A 220 9.82 -2.24 -22.87
N ALA A 221 11.13 -2.33 -23.05
CA ALA A 221 11.81 -3.52 -23.58
C ALA A 221 11.52 -4.80 -22.78
N LEU A 222 11.22 -4.69 -21.47
CA LEU A 222 10.83 -5.84 -20.66
C LEU A 222 9.42 -6.32 -21.01
N TYR A 223 8.49 -5.37 -21.19
CA TYR A 223 7.14 -5.71 -21.63
C TYR A 223 7.16 -6.28 -23.05
N GLU A 224 7.83 -5.62 -23.99
CA GLU A 224 7.96 -6.08 -25.38
C GLU A 224 8.51 -7.51 -25.47
N ARG A 225 9.45 -7.87 -24.62
CA ARG A 225 10.01 -9.23 -24.57
C ARG A 225 9.00 -10.31 -24.18
N TYR A 226 8.01 -9.99 -23.34
CA TYR A 226 7.15 -10.99 -22.69
C TYR A 226 5.66 -10.82 -22.96
N ARG A 227 5.20 -9.66 -23.48
CA ARG A 227 3.76 -9.37 -23.66
C ARG A 227 3.06 -10.23 -24.71
N GLY A 228 3.81 -10.92 -25.58
CA GLY A 228 3.22 -11.63 -26.72
C GLY A 228 2.41 -10.68 -27.62
N PRO A 229 1.19 -11.08 -28.06
CA PRO A 229 0.34 -10.23 -28.90
C PRO A 229 -0.43 -9.17 -28.10
N TYR A 230 -0.35 -9.16 -26.76
CA TYR A 230 -1.22 -8.35 -25.92
C TYR A 230 -0.71 -6.92 -25.75
N ARG A 231 -1.66 -5.99 -25.61
CA ARG A 231 -1.38 -4.56 -25.46
C ARG A 231 -1.01 -4.22 -24.03
N VAL A 232 -0.01 -3.35 -23.86
CA VAL A 232 0.34 -2.72 -22.58
C VAL A 232 -0.35 -1.36 -22.48
N VAL A 233 -1.00 -1.10 -21.34
CA VAL A 233 -1.71 0.14 -21.03
C VAL A 233 -1.07 0.75 -19.78
N TYR A 234 -0.58 1.98 -19.90
CA TYR A 234 0.14 2.68 -18.83
C TYR A 234 -0.77 3.66 -18.08
N GLY A 235 -0.55 3.78 -16.77
CA GLY A 235 -1.20 4.79 -15.93
C GLY A 235 -2.70 4.59 -15.69
N GLN A 236 -3.29 3.49 -16.16
CA GLN A 236 -4.73 3.24 -16.09
C GLN A 236 -5.10 1.91 -15.38
N THR A 237 -4.27 1.47 -14.42
CA THR A 237 -4.46 0.18 -13.73
C THR A 237 -5.85 0.06 -13.10
N ARG A 238 -6.33 1.10 -12.42
CA ARG A 238 -7.65 1.09 -11.76
C ARG A 238 -8.79 1.05 -12.75
N SER A 239 -8.70 1.82 -13.83
CA SER A 239 -9.68 1.80 -14.93
C SER A 239 -9.73 0.42 -15.60
N LEU A 240 -8.56 -0.18 -15.86
CA LEU A 240 -8.47 -1.55 -16.39
C LEU A 240 -9.17 -2.55 -15.47
N LEU A 241 -8.95 -2.48 -14.16
CA LEU A 241 -9.60 -3.36 -13.21
C LEU A 241 -11.12 -3.18 -13.17
N LYS A 242 -11.60 -1.93 -13.25
CA LYS A 242 -13.06 -1.66 -13.26
C LYS A 242 -13.77 -2.17 -14.52
N GLY A 243 -13.10 -2.19 -15.65
CA GLY A 243 -13.68 -2.67 -16.92
C GLY A 243 -13.45 -4.16 -17.19
N ALA A 244 -12.56 -4.82 -16.47
CA ALA A 244 -12.20 -6.21 -16.71
C ALA A 244 -13.27 -7.19 -16.18
N VAL A 245 -13.45 -8.32 -16.88
CA VAL A 245 -14.31 -9.41 -16.40
C VAL A 245 -13.64 -10.24 -15.32
N ALA A 246 -12.30 -10.33 -15.35
CA ALA A 246 -11.45 -10.95 -14.34
C ALA A 246 -10.04 -10.36 -14.43
N ALA A 247 -9.14 -10.68 -13.46
CA ALA A 247 -7.75 -10.28 -13.55
C ALA A 247 -6.78 -11.34 -13.01
N MET A 248 -5.55 -11.30 -13.54
CA MET A 248 -4.38 -12.01 -13.04
C MET A 248 -3.45 -10.99 -12.38
N VAL A 249 -3.35 -11.02 -11.05
CA VAL A 249 -2.71 -9.97 -10.26
C VAL A 249 -1.51 -10.51 -9.49
N THR A 250 -0.37 -9.86 -9.61
CA THR A 250 0.78 -10.15 -8.75
C THR A 250 0.52 -9.57 -7.34
N SER A 251 0.86 -10.35 -6.31
CA SER A 251 0.62 -9.99 -4.90
C SER A 251 1.16 -8.60 -4.55
N GLY A 252 0.34 -7.79 -3.89
CA GLY A 252 0.60 -6.40 -3.48
C GLY A 252 -0.70 -5.62 -3.31
N THR A 253 -0.60 -4.30 -3.20
CA THR A 253 -1.75 -3.39 -3.07
C THR A 253 -2.76 -3.53 -4.22
N ALA A 254 -2.29 -3.90 -5.42
CA ALA A 254 -3.14 -4.14 -6.59
C ALA A 254 -4.22 -5.22 -6.36
N THR A 255 -4.00 -6.16 -5.45
CA THR A 255 -5.02 -7.17 -5.08
C THR A 255 -6.23 -6.53 -4.40
N LEU A 256 -6.00 -5.52 -3.57
CA LEU A 256 -7.08 -4.75 -2.94
C LEU A 256 -7.74 -3.80 -3.94
N GLU A 257 -6.99 -3.20 -4.86
CA GLU A 257 -7.56 -2.40 -5.96
C GLU A 257 -8.49 -3.26 -6.82
N ALA A 258 -8.10 -4.51 -7.14
CA ALA A 258 -8.93 -5.45 -7.88
C ALA A 258 -10.23 -5.80 -7.12
N ALA A 259 -10.12 -6.03 -5.81
CA ALA A 259 -11.30 -6.31 -4.98
C ALA A 259 -12.26 -5.11 -4.91
N LEU A 260 -11.72 -3.90 -4.74
CA LEU A 260 -12.51 -2.66 -4.72
C LEU A 260 -13.10 -2.31 -6.11
N ALA A 261 -12.47 -2.75 -7.19
CA ALA A 261 -13.00 -2.67 -8.54
C ALA A 261 -14.12 -3.69 -8.82
N LEU A 262 -14.44 -4.58 -7.88
CA LEU A 262 -15.33 -5.73 -8.08
C LEU A 262 -14.86 -6.62 -9.25
N CYS A 263 -13.55 -6.80 -9.39
CA CYS A 263 -12.91 -7.60 -10.42
C CYS A 263 -12.45 -8.95 -9.84
N PRO A 264 -13.15 -10.07 -10.13
CA PRO A 264 -12.70 -11.40 -9.71
C PRO A 264 -11.27 -11.65 -10.17
N SER A 265 -10.38 -12.04 -9.25
CA SER A 265 -8.95 -12.10 -9.56
C SER A 265 -8.29 -13.34 -8.97
N LEU A 266 -7.24 -13.82 -9.63
CA LEU A 266 -6.26 -14.70 -9.00
C LEU A 266 -5.03 -13.90 -8.58
N ILE A 267 -4.37 -14.36 -7.54
CA ILE A 267 -3.15 -13.75 -7.02
C ILE A 267 -1.97 -14.67 -7.34
N GLY A 268 -1.02 -14.15 -8.09
CA GLY A 268 0.23 -14.84 -8.37
C GLY A 268 1.40 -14.23 -7.61
N TYR A 269 2.32 -15.07 -7.13
CA TYR A 269 3.59 -14.61 -6.59
C TYR A 269 4.72 -15.57 -6.94
N LYS A 270 5.78 -15.02 -7.55
CA LYS A 270 6.99 -15.75 -7.88
C LYS A 270 8.23 -14.91 -7.60
N GLY A 271 8.89 -15.18 -6.49
CA GLY A 271 10.11 -14.51 -6.07
C GLY A 271 11.31 -15.46 -5.97
N SER A 272 12.42 -15.01 -5.38
CA SER A 272 13.54 -15.90 -5.11
C SER A 272 13.14 -16.96 -4.08
N TYR A 273 13.54 -18.21 -4.31
CA TYR A 273 13.23 -19.33 -3.40
C TYR A 273 13.75 -19.08 -1.98
N LEU A 274 14.94 -18.49 -1.86
CA LEU A 274 15.54 -18.19 -0.56
C LEU A 274 14.71 -17.13 0.22
N SER A 275 14.33 -16.05 -0.45
CA SER A 275 13.49 -15.00 0.16
C SER A 275 12.11 -15.53 0.55
N TYR A 276 11.52 -16.38 -0.29
CA TYR A 276 10.25 -17.03 0.00
C TYR A 276 10.35 -17.98 1.20
N TRP A 277 11.39 -18.82 1.26
CA TRP A 277 11.60 -19.75 2.39
C TRP A 277 11.75 -19.00 3.71
N ILE A 278 12.56 -17.93 3.73
CA ILE A 278 12.71 -17.04 4.89
C ILE A 278 11.38 -16.39 5.27
N ALA A 279 10.66 -15.84 4.28
CA ALA A 279 9.36 -15.22 4.52
C ALA A 279 8.36 -16.21 5.12
N ARG A 280 8.28 -17.43 4.58
CA ARG A 280 7.38 -18.49 5.07
C ARG A 280 7.63 -18.88 6.53
N GLN A 281 8.87 -18.80 7.02
CA GLN A 281 9.21 -19.06 8.42
C GLN A 281 8.78 -17.91 9.36
N LEU A 282 8.71 -16.69 8.83
CA LEU A 282 8.45 -15.47 9.61
C LEU A 282 6.98 -15.02 9.53
N VAL A 283 6.30 -15.34 8.43
CA VAL A 283 4.93 -14.92 8.17
C VAL A 283 3.94 -15.79 8.96
N ARG A 284 3.05 -15.12 9.69
CA ARG A 284 2.06 -15.72 10.59
C ARG A 284 0.62 -15.65 10.06
N VAL A 285 0.46 -15.36 8.78
CA VAL A 285 -0.84 -15.21 8.15
C VAL A 285 -1.10 -16.33 7.15
N ASN A 286 -2.37 -16.69 6.99
CA ASN A 286 -2.80 -17.78 6.12
C ASN A 286 -2.85 -17.38 4.64
N PHE A 287 -2.85 -16.07 4.33
CA PHE A 287 -3.00 -15.50 3.00
C PHE A 287 -1.96 -14.43 2.73
N ILE A 288 -1.59 -14.23 1.46
CA ILE A 288 -0.70 -13.13 1.02
C ILE A 288 -1.48 -11.96 0.40
N GLY A 289 -2.71 -12.18 -0.03
CA GLY A 289 -3.58 -11.17 -0.61
C GLY A 289 -4.40 -10.43 0.44
N LEU A 290 -4.40 -9.09 0.37
CA LEU A 290 -5.18 -8.27 1.30
C LEU A 290 -6.68 -8.59 1.31
N PRO A 291 -7.36 -8.87 0.18
CA PRO A 291 -8.76 -9.25 0.20
C PRO A 291 -9.04 -10.50 1.04
N ASN A 292 -8.21 -11.54 0.88
CA ASN A 292 -8.33 -12.79 1.63
C ASN A 292 -8.08 -12.58 3.12
N LEU A 293 -7.09 -11.74 3.46
CA LEU A 293 -6.78 -11.37 4.85
C LEU A 293 -7.92 -10.60 5.52
N ILE A 294 -8.54 -9.66 4.83
CA ILE A 294 -9.65 -8.85 5.36
C ILE A 294 -10.90 -9.70 5.57
N LEU A 295 -11.20 -10.59 4.64
CA LEU A 295 -12.37 -11.48 4.72
C LEU A 295 -12.11 -12.72 5.58
N GLN A 296 -10.84 -13.05 5.87
CA GLN A 296 -10.43 -14.32 6.50
C GLN A 296 -10.88 -15.54 5.69
N GLU A 297 -10.92 -15.39 4.37
CA GLU A 297 -11.40 -16.40 3.43
C GLU A 297 -10.63 -16.27 2.11
N ALA A 298 -10.40 -17.40 1.42
CA ALA A 298 -9.76 -17.44 0.10
C ALA A 298 -10.74 -16.98 -1.00
N VAL A 299 -11.05 -15.68 -1.06
CA VAL A 299 -11.92 -15.11 -2.10
C VAL A 299 -11.19 -15.00 -3.43
N PHE A 300 -9.90 -14.71 -3.39
CA PHE A 300 -9.01 -14.76 -4.54
C PHE A 300 -8.07 -15.95 -4.39
N PRO A 301 -8.09 -16.94 -5.30
CA PRO A 301 -7.12 -18.03 -5.30
C PRO A 301 -5.69 -17.52 -5.37
N GLU A 302 -4.78 -18.08 -4.56
CA GLU A 302 -3.37 -17.70 -4.48
C GLU A 302 -2.49 -18.79 -5.07
N LEU A 303 -1.74 -18.46 -6.11
CA LEU A 303 -0.77 -19.34 -6.79
C LEU A 303 0.64 -18.86 -6.46
N ILE A 304 1.34 -19.59 -5.59
CA ILE A 304 2.60 -19.14 -5.00
C ILE A 304 3.75 -20.02 -5.50
N GLN A 305 4.84 -19.38 -5.96
CA GLN A 305 6.09 -20.02 -6.37
C GLN A 305 5.89 -21.12 -7.42
N GLY A 306 6.08 -22.40 -7.06
CA GLY A 306 5.93 -23.55 -7.96
C GLY A 306 4.49 -23.81 -8.40
N GLU A 307 3.51 -23.28 -7.69
CA GLU A 307 2.10 -23.38 -8.07
C GLU A 307 1.73 -22.39 -9.18
N LEU A 308 2.50 -21.32 -9.37
CA LEU A 308 2.28 -20.35 -10.44
C LEU A 308 2.83 -20.92 -11.77
N THR A 309 2.02 -21.75 -12.42
CA THR A 309 2.24 -22.29 -13.78
C THR A 309 1.13 -21.84 -14.71
N ALA A 310 1.37 -21.90 -16.02
CA ALA A 310 0.36 -21.50 -17.01
C ALA A 310 -0.92 -22.34 -16.91
N GLU A 311 -0.77 -23.65 -16.71
CA GLU A 311 -1.88 -24.62 -16.59
C GLU A 311 -2.74 -24.32 -15.37
N ARG A 312 -2.10 -24.12 -14.19
CA ARG A 312 -2.85 -23.80 -12.96
C ARG A 312 -3.52 -22.42 -13.03
N VAL A 313 -2.89 -21.45 -13.69
CA VAL A 313 -3.51 -20.14 -13.96
C VAL A 313 -4.76 -20.32 -14.84
N GLN A 314 -4.69 -21.15 -15.89
CA GLN A 314 -5.83 -21.43 -16.76
C GLN A 314 -6.99 -22.06 -15.99
N ASP A 315 -6.73 -23.10 -15.20
CA ASP A 315 -7.77 -23.79 -14.43
C ASP A 315 -8.39 -22.87 -13.39
N THR A 316 -7.56 -22.08 -12.69
CA THR A 316 -8.02 -21.09 -11.72
C THR A 316 -8.88 -20.01 -12.38
N LEU A 317 -8.48 -19.53 -13.54
CA LEU A 317 -9.21 -18.49 -14.27
C LEU A 317 -10.56 -19.00 -14.79
N ARG A 318 -10.64 -20.26 -15.26
CA ARG A 318 -11.94 -20.90 -15.58
C ARG A 318 -12.87 -20.96 -14.38
N GLY A 319 -12.33 -21.32 -13.20
CA GLY A 319 -13.08 -21.34 -11.95
C GLY A 319 -13.59 -19.95 -11.55
N LEU A 320 -12.76 -18.92 -11.64
CA LEU A 320 -13.14 -17.53 -11.37
C LEU A 320 -14.28 -17.05 -12.28
N LEU A 321 -14.18 -17.34 -13.58
CA LEU A 321 -15.20 -16.95 -14.55
C LEU A 321 -16.54 -17.67 -14.31
N SER A 322 -16.51 -18.95 -13.93
CA SER A 322 -17.72 -19.74 -13.63
C SER A 322 -18.39 -19.34 -12.31
N GLN A 323 -17.62 -18.88 -11.31
CA GLN A 323 -18.12 -18.49 -9.99
C GLN A 323 -18.23 -16.98 -9.80
N ARG A 324 -18.27 -16.23 -10.89
CA ARG A 324 -18.15 -14.77 -10.88
C ARG A 324 -19.13 -14.10 -9.92
N GLU A 325 -20.41 -14.46 -9.93
CA GLU A 325 -21.43 -13.80 -9.09
C GLU A 325 -21.19 -14.05 -7.59
N THR A 326 -20.85 -15.26 -7.20
CA THR A 326 -20.50 -15.60 -5.80
C THR A 326 -19.29 -14.78 -5.32
N ILE A 327 -18.28 -14.62 -6.17
CA ILE A 327 -17.10 -13.81 -5.85
C ILE A 327 -17.50 -12.34 -5.70
N LEU A 328 -18.34 -11.80 -6.59
CA LEU A 328 -18.82 -10.43 -6.51
C LEU A 328 -19.57 -10.12 -5.21
N GLU A 329 -20.38 -11.05 -4.70
CA GLU A 329 -21.06 -10.91 -3.40
C GLU A 329 -20.04 -10.76 -2.26
N LYS A 330 -18.99 -11.59 -2.25
CA LYS A 330 -17.91 -11.51 -1.27
C LYS A 330 -17.13 -10.20 -1.38
N LEU A 331 -16.86 -9.72 -2.60
CA LEU A 331 -16.17 -8.45 -2.82
C LEU A 331 -17.01 -7.25 -2.35
N ARG A 332 -18.34 -7.28 -2.53
CA ARG A 332 -19.25 -6.25 -1.95
C ARG A 332 -19.21 -6.26 -0.42
N SER A 333 -19.16 -7.45 0.20
CA SER A 333 -18.97 -7.57 1.66
C SER A 333 -17.62 -6.99 2.11
N LEU A 334 -16.56 -7.19 1.34
CA LEU A 334 -15.26 -6.59 1.61
C LEU A 334 -15.32 -5.06 1.53
N GLN A 335 -15.96 -4.50 0.49
CA GLN A 335 -16.13 -3.05 0.38
C GLN A 335 -16.86 -2.48 1.61
N ALA A 336 -17.93 -3.13 2.07
CA ALA A 336 -18.66 -2.71 3.27
C ALA A 336 -17.78 -2.70 4.53
N ARG A 337 -16.86 -3.68 4.69
CA ARG A 337 -15.92 -3.74 5.83
C ARG A 337 -14.86 -2.63 5.79
N LEU A 338 -14.48 -2.15 4.61
CA LEU A 338 -13.46 -1.10 4.44
C LEU A 338 -14.01 0.31 4.63
N GLY A 339 -15.33 0.47 4.80
CA GLY A 339 -15.97 1.75 5.05
C GLY A 339 -16.36 2.52 3.78
N GLU A 340 -16.86 3.73 3.98
CA GLU A 340 -17.51 4.53 2.93
C GLU A 340 -16.54 5.42 2.14
N GLY A 341 -15.22 5.28 2.31
CA GLY A 341 -14.21 6.08 1.60
C GLY A 341 -13.95 7.46 2.22
N ASP A 342 -14.24 7.63 3.49
CA ASP A 342 -14.01 8.85 4.28
C ASP A 342 -12.72 8.79 5.13
N ALA A 343 -11.83 7.86 4.81
CA ALA A 343 -10.60 7.60 5.56
C ALA A 343 -9.72 8.85 5.74
N ILE A 344 -9.55 9.64 4.70
CA ILE A 344 -8.77 10.89 4.73
C ILE A 344 -9.44 11.92 5.63
N GLU A 345 -10.76 12.05 5.55
CA GLU A 345 -11.52 12.96 6.40
C GLU A 345 -11.41 12.58 7.88
N LYS A 346 -11.66 11.31 8.21
CA LYS A 346 -11.53 10.79 9.58
C LYS A 346 -10.12 10.99 10.14
N ALA A 347 -9.08 10.68 9.33
CA ALA A 347 -7.70 10.89 9.73
C ALA A 347 -7.38 12.39 9.95
N ALA A 348 -7.88 13.27 9.09
CA ALA A 348 -7.69 14.71 9.21
C ALA A 348 -8.39 15.29 10.45
N CYS A 349 -9.64 14.92 10.69
CA CYS A 349 -10.37 15.32 11.90
C CYS A 349 -9.64 14.86 13.18
N HIS A 350 -9.17 13.61 13.18
CA HIS A 350 -8.44 13.04 14.30
C HIS A 350 -7.13 13.80 14.59
N LEU A 351 -6.33 14.07 13.55
CA LEU A 351 -5.08 14.83 13.68
C LEU A 351 -5.33 16.30 14.08
N SER A 352 -6.38 16.94 13.57
CA SER A 352 -6.73 18.32 13.95
C SER A 352 -7.09 18.43 15.44
N GLN A 353 -7.85 17.48 15.98
CA GLN A 353 -8.17 17.39 17.41
C GLN A 353 -6.91 17.17 18.25
N ALA A 354 -6.02 16.27 17.80
CA ALA A 354 -4.76 15.98 18.48
C ALA A 354 -3.82 17.20 18.53
N LEU A 355 -3.81 18.03 17.50
CA LEU A 355 -3.05 19.28 17.45
C LEU A 355 -3.65 20.34 18.39
N SER A 356 -4.98 20.44 18.48
CA SER A 356 -5.67 21.38 19.36
C SER A 356 -5.43 21.05 20.83
N ALA A 357 -5.40 19.76 21.19
CA ALA A 357 -5.14 19.31 22.56
C ALA A 357 -3.70 19.62 23.04
N THR A 358 -2.74 19.70 22.11
CA THR A 358 -1.34 20.04 22.44
C THR A 358 -1.13 21.55 22.62
N SER A 359 -2.06 22.38 22.12
CA SER A 359 -1.96 23.84 22.14
C SER A 359 -2.55 24.48 23.41
N THR A 360 -3.16 23.70 24.32
CA THR A 360 -3.65 24.19 25.61
C THR A 360 -2.56 23.98 26.63
N PRO A 361 -1.91 25.06 27.18
CA PRO A 361 -0.95 24.90 28.25
C PRO A 361 -1.68 24.43 29.53
N ALA A 362 -1.10 23.42 30.18
CA ALA A 362 -1.53 22.96 31.52
C ALA A 362 -1.27 24.01 32.58
#